data_7a77945e0e318f1dcc1de1866d5ce703
#
_entry.id   7a77945e0e318f1dcc1de1866d5ce703
#
_cell.length_a   1.000
_cell.length_b   1.000
_cell.length_c   1.000
_cell.angle_alpha   90.00
_cell.angle_beta   90.00
_cell.angle_gamma   90.00
#
_symmetry.space_group_name_H-M   'P 1'
#
loop_
_entity.id
_entity.type
_entity.pdbx_description
1 polymer ?
#
loop_
_entity_poly.entity_id
_entity_poly.type
_entity_poly.pdbx_seq_one_letter_code
_entity_poly.pdbx_strand_id
1 'polypeptide(L)'
;MECEKKAQIELVYMTAPTKIEARAIAHALVASKLAACVNIFQEVEALYNWEGDVKTEKESVMLIKTGMGLSRKITEFVKKEHSYECPCIMVMRPTDGNKDFFEWVAKITNVTEVISDHRMT
;
A
#
# COMPACT_ATOMS: atom_id res chain seq x y z
N MET A 1 -26.82 -1.08 -16.68
CA MET A 1 -26.26 -1.18 -16.67
C MET A 1 -25.57 -1.87 -16.16
N GLU A 2 -25.21 -2.38 -16.28
CA GLU A 2 -24.55 -3.07 -15.79
C GLU A 2 -23.33 -2.62 -15.70
N CYS A 3 -22.85 -2.76 -14.89
CA CYS A 3 -21.68 -2.28 -14.79
C CYS A 3 -20.74 -3.17 -15.25
N GLU A 4 -19.78 -2.82 -15.90
CA GLU A 4 -18.92 -3.72 -16.24
C GLU A 4 -17.99 -3.95 -15.22
N LYS A 5 -17.53 -5.11 -15.02
CA LYS A 5 -16.64 -5.40 -14.02
C LYS A 5 -15.31 -4.94 -14.40
N LYS A 6 -14.65 -4.22 -13.55
CA LYS A 6 -13.35 -3.76 -13.78
C LYS A 6 -12.47 -4.23 -12.68
N ALA A 7 -11.22 -4.48 -12.94
CA ALA A 7 -10.27 -4.77 -11.90
C ALA A 7 -10.15 -3.56 -11.01
N GLN A 8 -10.11 -3.77 -9.74
CA GLN A 8 -9.99 -2.69 -8.79
C GLN A 8 -8.74 -2.86 -7.98
N ILE A 9 -8.15 -1.77 -7.61
CA ILE A 9 -6.92 -1.82 -6.85
C ILE A 9 -7.04 -0.90 -5.65
N GLU A 10 -6.11 -1.06 -4.74
CA GLU A 10 -6.00 -0.18 -3.60
C GLU A 10 -4.59 0.40 -3.59
N LEU A 11 -4.50 1.62 -3.10
CA LEU A 11 -3.22 2.27 -2.90
C LEU A 11 -3.01 2.37 -1.41
N VAL A 12 -1.80 2.06 -0.96
CA VAL A 12 -1.50 2.21 0.46
C VAL A 12 -0.36 3.21 0.58
N TYR A 13 -0.64 4.30 1.26
CA TYR A 13 0.37 5.32 1.54
C TYR A 13 0.97 4.98 2.90
N MET A 14 2.27 4.98 2.99
CA MET A 14 2.93 4.60 4.21
C MET A 14 4.24 5.34 4.35
N THR A 15 4.65 5.65 5.55
CA THR A 15 5.96 6.25 5.78
C THR A 15 6.82 5.33 6.60
N ALA A 16 8.13 5.49 6.48
CA ALA A 16 9.10 4.75 7.27
C ALA A 16 10.22 5.70 7.64
N PRO A 17 10.92 5.45 8.74
CA PRO A 17 11.94 6.40 9.18
C PRO A 17 13.14 6.48 8.27
N THR A 18 13.44 5.41 7.54
CA THR A 18 14.62 5.40 6.66
C THR A 18 14.31 4.70 5.37
N LYS A 19 15.12 5.00 4.36
CA LYS A 19 15.00 4.33 3.08
C LYS A 19 15.29 2.83 3.23
N ILE A 20 16.20 2.48 4.11
CA ILE A 20 16.54 1.07 4.28
C ILE A 20 15.33 0.29 4.78
N GLU A 21 14.62 0.82 5.77
CA GLU A 21 13.44 0.14 6.27
C GLU A 21 12.34 0.11 5.21
N ALA A 22 12.16 1.22 4.49
CA ALA A 22 11.14 1.28 3.44
C ALA A 22 11.42 0.21 2.37
N ARG A 23 12.68 0.08 1.96
CA ARG A 23 13.03 -0.91 0.93
C ARG A 23 12.82 -2.33 1.43
N ALA A 24 13.14 -2.59 2.68
CA ALA A 24 12.95 -3.94 3.23
C ALA A 24 11.48 -4.31 3.23
N ILE A 25 10.63 -3.40 3.67
CA ILE A 25 9.19 -3.65 3.70
C ILE A 25 8.67 -3.80 2.27
N ALA A 26 9.06 -2.90 1.37
CA ALA A 26 8.59 -2.95 -0.01
C ALA A 26 8.99 -4.25 -0.68
N HIS A 27 10.23 -4.69 -0.48
CA HIS A 27 10.73 -5.91 -1.09
C HIS A 27 9.91 -7.11 -0.58
N ALA A 28 9.64 -7.17 0.71
CA ALA A 28 8.88 -8.27 1.27
C ALA A 28 7.46 -8.30 0.71
N LEU A 29 6.84 -7.13 0.54
CA LEU A 29 5.48 -7.09 0.02
C LEU A 29 5.43 -7.53 -1.44
N VAL A 30 6.39 -7.09 -2.24
CA VAL A 30 6.39 -7.45 -3.65
C VAL A 30 6.76 -8.92 -3.83
N ALA A 31 7.75 -9.39 -3.08
CA ALA A 31 8.17 -10.79 -3.20
C ALA A 31 7.07 -11.76 -2.79
N SER A 32 6.24 -11.38 -1.84
CA SER A 32 5.16 -12.24 -1.39
C SER A 32 3.89 -12.05 -2.20
N LYS A 33 3.92 -11.14 -3.17
CA LYS A 33 2.77 -10.83 -4.01
C LYS A 33 1.62 -10.19 -3.26
N LEU A 34 1.91 -9.60 -2.12
CA LEU A 34 0.91 -8.79 -1.44
C LEU A 34 0.83 -7.43 -2.12
N ALA A 35 1.84 -7.03 -2.85
CA ALA A 35 1.81 -5.80 -3.62
C ALA A 35 2.34 -6.08 -5.01
N ALA A 36 1.83 -5.38 -6.00
CA ALA A 36 2.33 -5.50 -7.36
C ALA A 36 3.54 -4.62 -7.58
N CYS A 37 3.51 -3.44 -7.01
CA CYS A 37 4.67 -2.56 -7.09
C CYS A 37 4.61 -1.52 -5.99
N VAL A 38 5.76 -0.97 -5.67
CA VAL A 38 5.85 0.04 -4.63
C VAL A 38 6.79 1.14 -5.14
N ASN A 39 6.32 2.37 -5.07
CA ASN A 39 7.19 3.51 -5.33
C ASN A 39 7.71 4.00 -4.00
N ILE A 40 8.98 4.30 -3.94
CA ILE A 40 9.59 4.81 -2.73
C ILE A 40 10.13 6.21 -3.00
N PHE A 41 9.66 7.18 -2.21
CA PHE A 41 10.17 8.54 -2.26
C PHE A 41 11.20 8.59 -1.15
N GLN A 42 12.47 8.68 -1.54
CA GLN A 42 13.55 8.43 -0.64
C GLN A 42 13.57 9.30 0.57
N GLU A 43 13.29 10.55 0.44
CA GLU A 43 13.36 11.39 1.60
C GLU A 43 12.39 12.55 1.48
N VAL A 44 11.51 12.68 2.44
CA VAL A 44 10.59 13.81 2.52
C VAL A 44 10.73 14.41 3.90
N GLU A 45 10.34 15.65 4.03
CA GLU A 45 10.38 16.32 5.30
C GLU A 45 8.98 16.25 5.90
N ALA A 46 8.88 15.78 7.11
CA ALA A 46 7.61 15.66 7.80
C ALA A 46 7.59 16.62 8.96
N LEU A 47 6.58 17.46 9.01
CA LEU A 47 6.36 18.33 10.16
C LEU A 47 5.09 17.87 10.83
N TYR A 48 5.12 17.72 12.12
CA TYR A 48 3.97 17.18 12.82
C TYR A 48 3.93 17.70 14.25
N ASN A 49 2.77 17.64 14.85
CA ASN A 49 2.59 18.06 16.22
C ASN A 49 2.85 16.89 17.14
N TRP A 50 3.71 17.08 18.13
CA TRP A 50 3.98 16.05 19.10
C TRP A 50 3.97 16.70 20.48
N GLU A 51 2.94 16.35 21.24
CA GLU A 51 2.81 16.85 22.62
C GLU A 51 2.89 18.38 22.67
N GLY A 52 2.24 19.02 21.74
CA GLY A 52 2.15 20.47 21.73
C GLY A 52 3.26 21.19 20.98
N ASP A 53 4.30 20.47 20.58
CA ASP A 53 5.40 21.10 19.85
C ASP A 53 5.41 20.64 18.39
N VAL A 54 5.90 21.50 17.53
CA VAL A 54 6.06 21.13 16.13
C VAL A 54 7.42 20.48 15.96
N LYS A 55 7.42 19.26 15.48
CA LYS A 55 8.64 18.51 15.23
C LYS A 55 8.86 18.36 13.74
N THR A 56 10.12 18.24 13.36
CA THR A 56 10.49 18.06 11.97
C THR A 56 11.39 16.84 11.87
N GLU A 57 11.06 15.93 10.95
CA GLU A 57 11.88 14.76 10.73
C GLU A 57 11.92 14.42 9.27
N LYS A 58 12.90 13.62 8.87
CA LYS A 58 12.97 13.16 7.50
C LYS A 58 12.47 11.73 7.48
N GLU A 59 11.71 11.41 6.44
CA GLU A 59 11.13 10.09 6.31
C GLU A 59 11.18 9.64 4.87
N SER A 60 10.98 8.35 4.64
CA SER A 60 10.74 7.82 3.31
C SER A 60 9.25 7.56 3.19
N VAL A 61 8.71 7.78 1.99
CA VAL A 61 7.30 7.55 1.74
C VAL A 61 7.18 6.40 0.75
N MET A 62 6.25 5.51 1.01
CA MET A 62 5.96 4.42 0.08
C MET A 62 4.56 4.57 -0.45
N LEU A 63 4.41 4.35 -1.76
CA LEU A 63 3.09 4.28 -2.36
C LEU A 63 2.97 2.88 -2.92
N ILE A 64 2.12 2.09 -2.32
CA ILE A 64 2.00 0.67 -2.59
C ILE A 64 0.77 0.42 -3.44
N LYS A 65 0.90 -0.33 -4.54
CA LYS A 65 -0.22 -0.66 -5.39
C LYS A 65 -0.54 -2.13 -5.21
N THR A 66 -1.76 -2.42 -4.82
CA THR A 66 -2.16 -3.78 -4.53
C THR A 66 -3.58 -4.03 -4.99
N GLY A 67 -3.97 -5.27 -5.03
CA GLY A 67 -5.31 -5.64 -5.44
C GLY A 67 -6.33 -5.35 -4.36
N MET A 68 -7.58 -5.28 -4.77
CA MET A 68 -8.67 -4.95 -3.87
C MET A 68 -8.72 -5.93 -2.72
N GLY A 69 -8.79 -5.41 -1.53
CA GLY A 69 -8.94 -6.24 -0.33
C GLY A 69 -7.65 -6.67 0.33
N LEU A 70 -6.51 -6.46 -0.32
CA LEU A 70 -5.25 -6.90 0.25
C LEU A 70 -4.62 -5.90 1.20
N SER A 71 -5.13 -4.67 1.22
CA SER A 71 -4.54 -3.65 2.08
C SER A 71 -4.60 -4.04 3.55
N ARG A 72 -5.60 -4.83 3.94
CA ARG A 72 -5.70 -5.26 5.31
C ARG A 72 -4.54 -6.18 5.69
N LYS A 73 -4.19 -7.11 4.80
CA LYS A 73 -3.07 -8.00 5.06
C LYS A 73 -1.76 -7.23 5.07
N ILE A 74 -1.63 -6.23 4.20
CA ILE A 74 -0.46 -5.39 4.18
C ILE A 74 -0.34 -4.64 5.50
N THR A 75 -1.44 -4.07 5.98
CA THR A 75 -1.42 -3.35 7.24
C THR A 75 -0.98 -4.26 8.38
N GLU A 76 -1.50 -5.47 8.43
CA GLU A 76 -1.15 -6.39 9.49
C GLU A 76 0.32 -6.79 9.41
N PHE A 77 0.83 -7.03 8.21
CA PHE A 77 2.22 -7.38 8.04
C PHE A 77 3.11 -6.23 8.50
N VAL A 78 2.78 -5.03 8.06
CA VAL A 78 3.60 -3.86 8.36
C VAL A 78 3.60 -3.57 9.84
N LYS A 79 2.46 -3.71 10.51
CA LYS A 79 2.41 -3.42 11.93
C LYS A 79 3.34 -4.33 12.72
N LYS A 80 3.62 -5.52 12.23
CA LYS A 80 4.56 -6.38 12.91
C LYS A 80 6.00 -6.03 12.60
N GLU A 81 6.26 -5.54 11.39
CA GLU A 81 7.63 -5.34 10.94
C GLU A 81 8.14 -3.92 11.07
N HIS A 82 7.25 -2.97 11.23
CA HIS A 82 7.63 -1.56 11.22
C HIS A 82 8.23 -1.17 12.57
N SER A 83 9.23 -0.31 12.53
CA SER A 83 9.89 0.13 13.76
C SER A 83 9.05 1.09 14.58
N TYR A 84 8.11 1.81 13.96
CA TYR A 84 7.24 2.70 14.71
C TYR A 84 6.17 1.89 15.40
N GLU A 85 5.82 2.31 16.59
CA GLU A 85 4.74 1.66 17.31
C GLU A 85 3.43 1.96 16.63
N CYS A 86 3.29 3.13 16.04
CA CYS A 86 2.06 3.54 15.37
C CYS A 86 2.41 4.05 13.97
N PRO A 87 2.61 3.15 13.02
CA PRO A 87 3.02 3.60 11.68
C PRO A 87 1.89 4.28 10.93
N CYS A 88 2.26 5.23 10.08
CA CYS A 88 1.28 5.90 9.22
C CYS A 88 0.96 4.97 8.08
N ILE A 89 -0.25 4.50 8.00
CA ILE A 89 -0.71 3.62 6.95
C ILE A 89 -2.11 4.09 6.56
N MET A 90 -2.27 4.51 5.31
CA MET A 90 -3.57 4.96 4.84
C MET A 90 -3.92 4.27 3.55
N VAL A 91 -5.14 3.82 3.42
CA VAL A 91 -5.60 3.11 2.24
C VAL A 91 -6.50 4.02 1.44
N MET A 92 -6.23 4.10 0.13
CA MET A 92 -7.00 4.91 -0.77
C MET A 92 -7.44 4.06 -1.94
N ARG A 93 -8.55 4.39 -2.53
CA ARG A 93 -9.04 3.67 -3.70
C ARG A 93 -9.17 4.63 -4.86
N PRO A 94 -8.47 4.38 -5.95
CA PRO A 94 -8.57 5.26 -7.11
C PRO A 94 -9.96 5.10 -7.72
N THR A 95 -10.50 6.18 -8.23
CA THR A 95 -11.82 6.13 -8.85
C THR A 95 -11.72 5.82 -10.33
N ASP A 96 -10.57 6.03 -10.94
CA ASP A 96 -10.42 5.83 -12.36
C ASP A 96 -8.94 5.73 -12.69
N GLY A 97 -8.62 5.27 -13.87
CA GLY A 97 -7.25 5.18 -14.31
C GLY A 97 -7.12 4.26 -15.51
N ASN A 98 -5.90 3.84 -15.76
CA ASN A 98 -5.63 2.96 -16.90
C ASN A 98 -6.06 1.55 -16.53
N LYS A 99 -7.08 1.06 -17.21
CA LYS A 99 -7.64 -0.24 -16.93
C LYS A 99 -6.61 -1.34 -17.06
N ASP A 100 -5.73 -1.27 -18.04
CA ASP A 100 -4.74 -2.32 -18.24
C ASP A 100 -3.78 -2.38 -17.06
N PHE A 101 -3.44 -1.22 -16.49
CA PHE A 101 -2.57 -1.22 -15.33
C PHE A 101 -3.29 -1.82 -14.13
N PHE A 102 -4.56 -1.49 -13.96
CA PHE A 102 -5.32 -2.05 -12.84
C PHE A 102 -5.41 -3.56 -12.96
N GLU A 103 -5.62 -4.05 -14.18
CA GLU A 103 -5.69 -5.49 -14.40
C GLU A 103 -4.35 -6.16 -14.10
N TRP A 104 -3.26 -5.50 -14.47
CA TRP A 104 -1.95 -6.05 -14.18
C TRP A 104 -1.73 -6.16 -12.66
N VAL A 105 -2.09 -5.13 -11.91
CA VAL A 105 -1.95 -5.15 -10.47
C VAL A 105 -2.77 -6.29 -9.86
N ALA A 106 -4.01 -6.41 -10.29
CA ALA A 106 -4.89 -7.44 -9.77
C ALA A 106 -4.35 -8.84 -10.09
N LYS A 107 -3.81 -9.01 -11.29
CA LYS A 107 -3.31 -10.29 -11.69
C LYS A 107 -2.07 -10.68 -10.91
N ILE A 108 -1.13 -9.76 -10.72
CA ILE A 108 0.09 -10.03 -9.98
C ILE A 108 -0.23 -10.43 -8.54
N THR A 109 -1.23 -9.80 -7.96
CA THR A 109 -1.58 -10.07 -6.57
C THR A 109 -2.64 -11.16 -6.44
N ASN A 110 -2.99 -11.79 -7.58
CA ASN A 110 -3.97 -12.89 -7.58
C ASN A 110 -5.37 -12.49 -7.16
N VAL A 111 -5.73 -11.25 -7.37
CA VAL A 111 -7.07 -10.82 -7.12
C VAL A 111 -7.75 -10.71 -8.45
N THR A 112 -8.60 -11.66 -8.79
CA THR A 112 -9.20 -11.64 -10.07
C THR A 112 -10.44 -10.87 -10.02
N GLU A 113 -11.55 -11.43 -9.97
CA GLU A 113 -12.74 -10.75 -9.96
C GLU A 113 -13.17 -10.58 -8.72
N VAL A 114 -13.64 -9.67 -8.46
CA VAL A 114 -14.12 -9.38 -7.28
C VAL A 114 -14.86 -10.34 -6.78
N ILE A 115 -15.51 -10.78 -7.34
CA ILE A 115 -16.28 -11.60 -6.82
C ILE A 115 -15.91 -12.75 -6.54
N SER A 116 -15.30 -13.17 -7.29
CA SER A 116 -14.95 -14.37 -7.05
C SER A 116 -14.55 -14.52 -5.80
N ASP A 117 -14.36 -13.97 -5.30
CA ASP A 117 -13.86 -14.18 -4.25
C ASP A 117 -14.42 -14.57 -3.20
N HIS A 118 -15.34 -14.59 -3.04
CA HIS A 118 -15.77 -14.95 -1.88
C HIS A 118 -15.64 -16.29 -1.75
N ARG A 119 -15.38 -16.85 -2.65
CA ARG A 119 -15.32 -18.11 -2.51
C ARG A 119 -14.13 -18.38 -1.88
N MET A 120 -13.59 -17.69 -1.74
CA MET A 120 -12.61 -17.92 -1.16
C MET A 120 -12.48 -17.74 -0.07
N THR A 121 -13.09 -17.71 0.23
CA THR A 121 -12.96 -17.56 1.24
C THR A 121 -12.70 -18.05 1.75
#